data_2049d2579b82540381ee50d72fc38b1a
#
_entry.id   2049d2579b82540381ee50d72fc38b1a
#
_cell.length_a   1.000
_cell.length_b   1.000
_cell.length_c   1.000
_cell.angle_alpha   90.00
_cell.angle_beta   90.00
_cell.angle_gamma   90.00
#
_symmetry.space_group_name_H-M   'P 1'
#
loop_
_entity.id
_entity.type
_entity.pdbx_description
1 polymer ?
#
loop_
_entity_poly.entity_id
_entity_poly.type
_entity_poly.pdbx_seq_one_letter_code
_entity_poly.pdbx_strand_id
1 'polypeptide(L)'
;MTKNINNIIGWGISKEKLHSKLSDGTYKLQTLDIDFGTKCSLHCPHCFKSKFNQNESKGNALTFDETKKIILQAKELGLESIKILGAGDPLENEDFLDFVKFNSSLDIHTCVFTKGHILGNDELAKKYNQKYGITNARDLAKELYNLKTSILLGFNSFKEDTQLDFVGLPKFDYYNYRESALKLLIELGFNSFKENTATRLALICAPYKLSNIDEVFDIYKFGKEQNIYVAACPSTVSGMGHSEQEQIQKQKGEFYNKSIDLYTKIYVWAINNGYVTKEDFEKDGVSLYPGAHICNQVAAGLYIIWDGKVMVCPGLDGADAIVYEDVRKKPLKEIWIDSPNYQRAGMIDKFNFQCVAREKELFNNDNFYSIVYKKVLEAIQ
;
A
#
# COMPACT_ATOMS: atom_id res chain seq x y z
N MET A 1 -2.03 -7.67 -27.46
CA MET A 1 -2.19 -8.25 -26.11
C MET A 1 -1.88 -7.15 -25.13
N THR A 2 -2.86 -6.68 -24.39
CA THR A 2 -2.66 -5.69 -23.33
C THR A 2 -1.80 -6.36 -22.26
N LYS A 3 -0.64 -5.77 -21.96
CA LYS A 3 0.23 -6.23 -20.88
C LYS A 3 -0.43 -5.85 -19.56
N ASN A 4 -1.23 -6.71 -18.98
CA ASN A 4 -2.11 -6.41 -17.87
C ASN A 4 -1.37 -6.43 -16.51
N ILE A 5 -0.48 -5.43 -16.29
CA ILE A 5 0.28 -5.29 -15.04
C ILE A 5 -0.19 -4.04 -14.25
N ASN A 6 -1.47 -3.72 -14.33
CA ASN A 6 -2.00 -2.53 -13.63
C ASN A 6 -2.60 -2.86 -12.27
N ASN A 7 -2.45 -4.09 -11.81
CA ASN A 7 -2.98 -4.51 -10.52
C ASN A 7 -2.03 -5.47 -9.81
N ILE A 8 -2.12 -5.50 -8.49
CA ILE A 8 -1.47 -6.46 -7.60
C ILE A 8 -2.55 -7.24 -6.86
N ILE A 9 -2.38 -8.55 -6.77
CA ILE A 9 -3.36 -9.43 -6.11
C ILE A 9 -3.59 -8.95 -4.66
N GLY A 10 -4.85 -8.75 -4.31
CA GLY A 10 -5.29 -8.40 -2.97
C GLY A 10 -5.24 -6.91 -2.61
N TRP A 11 -4.77 -6.02 -3.50
CA TRP A 11 -4.78 -4.58 -3.20
C TRP A 11 -5.96 -3.86 -3.83
N GLY A 12 -6.07 -3.92 -5.15
CA GLY A 12 -7.10 -3.18 -5.87
C GLY A 12 -8.42 -3.94 -5.93
N ILE A 13 -9.50 -3.26 -5.68
CA ILE A 13 -10.86 -3.77 -5.89
C ILE A 13 -11.45 -3.02 -7.08
N SER A 14 -11.97 -3.74 -8.07
CA SER A 14 -12.62 -3.10 -9.22
C SER A 14 -13.92 -2.42 -8.81
N LYS A 15 -14.35 -1.41 -9.57
CA LYS A 15 -15.62 -0.71 -9.31
C LYS A 15 -16.80 -1.69 -9.32
N GLU A 16 -16.80 -2.66 -10.22
CA GLU A 16 -17.84 -3.69 -10.33
C GLU A 16 -17.93 -4.54 -9.05
N LYS A 17 -16.78 -4.89 -8.46
CA LYS A 17 -16.73 -5.62 -7.19
C LYS A 17 -17.26 -4.79 -6.02
N LEU A 18 -17.02 -3.48 -6.01
CA LEU A 18 -17.49 -2.60 -4.92
C LEU A 18 -19.01 -2.58 -4.78
N HIS A 19 -19.75 -2.87 -5.86
CA HIS A 19 -21.22 -3.01 -5.81
C HIS A 19 -21.70 -4.37 -5.28
N SER A 20 -20.78 -5.31 -4.99
CA SER A 20 -21.16 -6.64 -4.52
C SER A 20 -21.83 -6.58 -3.15
N LYS A 21 -22.93 -7.33 -3.00
CA LYS A 21 -23.73 -7.40 -1.77
C LYS A 21 -23.79 -8.82 -1.22
N LEU A 22 -23.99 -8.91 0.07
CA LEU A 22 -24.42 -10.12 0.75
C LEU A 22 -25.89 -10.42 0.45
N SER A 23 -26.39 -11.59 0.85
CA SER A 23 -27.77 -12.01 0.64
C SER A 23 -28.79 -11.10 1.33
N ASP A 24 -28.41 -10.42 2.40
CA ASP A 24 -29.25 -9.47 3.12
C ASP A 24 -29.23 -8.04 2.52
N GLY A 25 -28.55 -7.84 1.39
CA GLY A 25 -28.45 -6.54 0.73
C GLY A 25 -27.29 -5.65 1.23
N THR A 26 -26.57 -6.05 2.27
CA THR A 26 -25.41 -5.32 2.79
C THR A 26 -24.25 -5.33 1.78
N TYR A 27 -23.62 -4.18 1.52
CA TYR A 27 -22.38 -4.15 0.72
C TYR A 27 -21.28 -4.95 1.41
N LYS A 28 -20.55 -5.74 0.64
CA LYS A 28 -19.44 -6.54 1.17
C LYS A 28 -18.31 -5.65 1.71
N LEU A 29 -17.74 -6.05 2.83
CA LEU A 29 -16.47 -5.58 3.34
C LEU A 29 -15.36 -6.38 2.63
N GLN A 30 -14.83 -5.87 1.53
CA GLN A 30 -13.96 -6.66 0.64
C GLN A 30 -12.50 -6.66 1.08
N THR A 31 -12.05 -5.58 1.75
CA THR A 31 -10.69 -5.46 2.24
C THR A 31 -10.64 -4.99 3.69
N LEU A 32 -9.62 -5.45 4.42
CA LEU A 32 -9.21 -4.84 5.69
C LEU A 32 -7.78 -4.33 5.54
N ASP A 33 -7.56 -3.08 5.94
CA ASP A 33 -6.23 -2.62 6.29
C ASP A 33 -6.07 -2.82 7.80
N ILE A 34 -4.95 -3.42 8.23
CA ILE A 34 -4.71 -3.69 9.64
C ILE A 34 -3.26 -3.40 10.01
N ASP A 35 -3.06 -2.79 11.18
CA ASP A 35 -1.75 -2.73 11.79
C ASP A 35 -1.47 -4.05 12.52
N PHE A 36 -0.40 -4.73 12.14
CA PHE A 36 0.02 -5.96 12.77
C PHE A 36 1.36 -5.76 13.49
N GLY A 37 1.27 -5.29 14.73
CA GLY A 37 2.41 -4.88 15.54
C GLY A 37 2.90 -3.47 15.23
N THR A 38 3.82 -2.99 16.08
CA THR A 38 4.36 -1.62 16.01
C THR A 38 5.89 -1.59 15.91
N LYS A 39 6.52 -2.77 15.89
CA LYS A 39 7.98 -2.93 15.90
C LYS A 39 8.57 -2.57 14.54
N CYS A 40 9.58 -1.71 14.53
CA CYS A 40 10.33 -1.35 13.33
C CYS A 40 11.74 -0.93 13.71
N SER A 41 12.75 -1.53 13.10
CA SER A 41 14.16 -1.18 13.29
C SER A 41 14.61 0.01 12.44
N LEU A 42 13.73 0.55 11.57
CA LEU A 42 13.97 1.71 10.74
C LEU A 42 13.35 2.97 11.33
N HIS A 43 13.87 4.14 10.95
CA HIS A 43 13.47 5.45 11.47
C HIS A 43 13.14 6.43 10.32
N CYS A 44 12.33 5.97 9.37
CA CYS A 44 11.97 6.75 8.17
C CYS A 44 11.45 8.14 8.56
N PRO A 45 12.05 9.24 8.11
CA PRO A 45 11.66 10.60 8.50
C PRO A 45 10.27 10.99 7.98
N HIS A 46 9.80 10.30 6.93
CA HIS A 46 8.49 10.52 6.30
C HIS A 46 7.45 9.45 6.70
N CYS A 47 7.70 8.68 7.75
CA CYS A 47 6.75 7.64 8.17
C CYS A 47 5.38 8.27 8.44
N PHE A 48 4.33 7.75 7.78
CA PHE A 48 2.97 8.24 7.98
C PHE A 48 2.38 7.85 9.34
N LYS A 49 3.10 7.06 10.12
CA LYS A 49 2.80 6.75 11.51
C LYS A 49 3.57 7.65 12.47
N SER A 50 2.96 7.99 13.59
CA SER A 50 3.61 8.76 14.64
C SER A 50 4.65 7.92 15.39
N LYS A 51 5.67 8.59 15.98
CA LYS A 51 6.70 7.92 16.80
C LYS A 51 6.13 7.18 18.02
N PHE A 52 4.95 7.54 18.47
CA PHE A 52 4.30 6.97 19.65
C PHE A 52 3.99 5.48 19.51
N ASN A 53 3.81 4.99 18.29
CA ASN A 53 3.39 3.61 18.06
C ASN A 53 4.45 2.56 18.45
N GLN A 54 5.73 2.92 18.53
CA GLN A 54 6.81 1.96 18.82
C GLN A 54 6.96 1.62 20.31
N ASN A 55 6.55 2.51 21.22
CA ASN A 55 6.77 2.38 22.67
C ASN A 55 5.48 2.29 23.52
N GLU A 56 4.34 2.72 23.01
CA GLU A 56 3.09 2.83 23.78
C GLU A 56 2.19 1.59 23.70
N SER A 57 2.52 0.61 22.87
CA SER A 57 1.70 -0.59 22.67
C SER A 57 1.69 -1.56 23.86
N LYS A 58 2.46 -1.32 24.91
CA LYS A 58 2.51 -2.18 26.09
C LYS A 58 1.18 -2.15 26.83
N GLY A 59 0.34 -3.14 26.57
CA GLY A 59 -0.89 -3.43 27.32
C GLY A 59 -2.19 -3.08 26.59
N ASN A 60 -2.17 -2.36 25.47
CA ASN A 60 -3.39 -1.96 24.77
C ASN A 60 -3.48 -2.48 23.32
N ALA A 61 -2.42 -3.11 22.82
CA ALA A 61 -2.42 -3.70 21.49
C ALA A 61 -3.44 -4.84 21.37
N LEU A 62 -4.03 -4.99 20.19
CA LEU A 62 -4.83 -6.17 19.88
C LEU A 62 -4.00 -7.42 20.05
N THR A 63 -4.52 -8.37 20.81
CA THR A 63 -3.95 -9.71 20.88
C THR A 63 -4.18 -10.44 19.56
N PHE A 64 -3.39 -11.50 19.33
CA PHE A 64 -3.59 -12.31 18.13
C PHE A 64 -4.99 -12.97 18.09
N ASP A 65 -5.53 -13.35 19.22
CA ASP A 65 -6.89 -13.92 19.29
C ASP A 65 -7.99 -12.89 19.05
N GLU A 66 -7.83 -11.63 19.48
CA GLU A 66 -8.73 -10.54 19.09
C GLU A 66 -8.66 -10.30 17.59
N THR A 67 -7.46 -10.28 17.02
CA THR A 67 -7.25 -10.11 15.56
C THR A 67 -7.94 -11.24 14.77
N LYS A 68 -7.81 -12.51 15.20
CA LYS A 68 -8.52 -13.64 14.57
C LYS A 68 -10.04 -13.46 14.61
N LYS A 69 -10.60 -13.03 15.74
CA LYS A 69 -12.05 -12.78 15.87
C LYS A 69 -12.52 -11.71 14.89
N ILE A 70 -11.75 -10.62 14.75
CA ILE A 70 -12.04 -9.56 13.78
C ILE A 70 -12.04 -10.10 12.35
N ILE A 71 -11.03 -10.90 11.99
CA ILE A 71 -10.90 -11.50 10.66
C ILE A 71 -12.07 -12.46 10.37
N LEU A 72 -12.50 -13.26 11.33
CA LEU A 72 -13.67 -14.15 11.17
C LEU A 72 -14.96 -13.35 10.93
N GLN A 73 -15.21 -12.30 11.70
CA GLN A 73 -16.34 -11.40 11.46
C GLN A 73 -16.26 -10.73 10.07
N ALA A 74 -15.07 -10.31 9.66
CA ALA A 74 -14.86 -9.72 8.32
C ALA A 74 -15.08 -10.74 7.21
N LYS A 75 -14.71 -12.02 7.41
CA LYS A 75 -14.96 -13.10 6.45
C LYS A 75 -16.46 -13.31 6.21
N GLU A 76 -17.26 -13.27 7.26
CA GLU A 76 -18.74 -13.32 7.17
C GLU A 76 -19.30 -12.13 6.37
N LEU A 77 -18.60 -10.99 6.37
CA LEU A 77 -18.95 -9.79 5.61
C LEU A 77 -18.41 -9.79 4.18
N GLY A 78 -17.75 -10.87 3.76
CA GLY A 78 -17.26 -11.05 2.39
C GLY A 78 -15.81 -10.61 2.16
N LEU A 79 -14.97 -10.59 3.21
CA LEU A 79 -13.55 -10.25 3.13
C LEU A 79 -12.81 -11.17 2.14
N GLU A 80 -12.11 -10.55 1.18
CA GLU A 80 -11.29 -11.23 0.19
C GLU A 80 -9.78 -11.02 0.47
N SER A 81 -9.40 -9.87 1.04
CA SER A 81 -7.99 -9.57 1.29
C SER A 81 -7.74 -8.72 2.53
N ILE A 82 -6.55 -8.91 3.12
CA ILE A 82 -6.03 -8.10 4.20
C ILE A 82 -4.74 -7.42 3.73
N LYS A 83 -4.61 -6.12 4.04
CA LYS A 83 -3.39 -5.35 3.76
C LYS A 83 -2.75 -4.92 5.07
N ILE A 84 -1.47 -5.24 5.23
CA ILE A 84 -0.66 -4.80 6.36
C ILE A 84 0.23 -3.67 5.87
N LEU A 85 -0.13 -2.42 6.18
CA LEU A 85 0.51 -1.22 5.65
C LEU A 85 1.34 -0.43 6.68
N GLY A 86 1.22 -0.74 7.95
CA GLY A 86 1.92 -0.07 9.04
C GLY A 86 1.48 -0.70 10.37
N ALA A 87 1.83 -0.25 11.48
CA ALA A 87 2.53 0.73 12.20
C ALA A 87 4.03 0.42 12.41
N GLY A 88 4.53 -0.73 12.01
CA GLY A 88 5.92 -1.16 12.03
C GLY A 88 6.30 -1.83 10.71
N ASP A 89 7.40 -2.61 10.68
CA ASP A 89 7.61 -3.58 9.62
C ASP A 89 7.02 -4.91 10.08
N PRO A 90 6.00 -5.46 9.40
CA PRO A 90 5.29 -6.65 9.84
C PRO A 90 6.19 -7.88 9.99
N LEU A 91 7.26 -7.97 9.19
CA LEU A 91 8.21 -9.09 9.22
C LEU A 91 9.11 -9.08 10.47
N GLU A 92 9.13 -8.00 11.25
CA GLU A 92 9.77 -7.94 12.55
C GLU A 92 8.89 -8.47 13.70
N ASN A 93 7.65 -8.87 13.41
CA ASN A 93 6.76 -9.49 14.39
C ASN A 93 6.87 -11.02 14.32
N GLU A 94 7.17 -11.63 15.45
CA GLU A 94 7.39 -13.09 15.55
C GLU A 94 6.12 -13.91 15.25
N ASP A 95 4.92 -13.33 15.35
CA ASP A 95 3.65 -14.00 15.06
C ASP A 95 3.16 -13.75 13.62
N PHE A 96 3.97 -13.07 12.81
CA PHE A 96 3.58 -12.70 11.46
C PHE A 96 3.24 -13.90 10.56
N LEU A 97 4.03 -14.97 10.60
CA LEU A 97 3.74 -16.18 9.81
C LEU A 97 2.48 -16.91 10.30
N ASP A 98 2.18 -16.92 11.60
CA ASP A 98 0.92 -17.47 12.12
C ASP A 98 -0.27 -16.68 11.60
N PHE A 99 -0.14 -15.35 11.54
CA PHE A 99 -1.16 -14.46 10.97
C PHE A 99 -1.41 -14.76 9.48
N VAL A 100 -0.36 -14.86 8.68
CA VAL A 100 -0.48 -15.16 7.24
C VAL A 100 -1.05 -16.56 7.01
N LYS A 101 -0.63 -17.57 7.78
CA LYS A 101 -1.18 -18.94 7.73
C LYS A 101 -2.65 -18.96 8.08
N PHE A 102 -3.07 -18.22 9.10
CA PHE A 102 -4.47 -18.11 9.47
C PHE A 102 -5.31 -17.50 8.35
N ASN A 103 -4.87 -16.41 7.75
CA ASN A 103 -5.56 -15.79 6.61
C ASN A 103 -5.66 -16.75 5.42
N SER A 104 -4.55 -17.41 5.07
CA SER A 104 -4.50 -18.39 3.99
C SER A 104 -5.46 -19.56 4.22
N SER A 105 -5.62 -20.03 5.46
CA SER A 105 -6.57 -21.12 5.81
C SER A 105 -8.04 -20.74 5.61
N LEU A 106 -8.34 -19.44 5.59
CA LEU A 106 -9.67 -18.88 5.33
C LEU A 106 -9.85 -18.45 3.86
N ASP A 107 -8.89 -18.75 2.99
CA ASP A 107 -8.84 -18.24 1.60
C ASP A 107 -8.94 -16.70 1.55
N ILE A 108 -8.20 -16.04 2.43
CA ILE A 108 -8.04 -14.58 2.47
C ILE A 108 -6.63 -14.25 2.00
N HIS A 109 -6.52 -13.41 0.99
CA HIS A 109 -5.24 -12.97 0.45
C HIS A 109 -4.57 -11.95 1.38
N THR A 110 -3.27 -12.10 1.62
CA THR A 110 -2.52 -11.15 2.47
C THR A 110 -1.55 -10.33 1.61
N CYS A 111 -1.67 -9.00 1.68
CA CYS A 111 -0.72 -8.05 1.11
C CYS A 111 0.12 -7.45 2.23
N VAL A 112 1.44 -7.48 2.08
CA VAL A 112 2.38 -7.03 3.12
C VAL A 112 3.26 -5.91 2.60
N PHE A 113 3.15 -4.74 3.22
CA PHE A 113 4.13 -3.69 3.01
C PHE A 113 5.34 -3.92 3.90
N THR A 114 6.53 -3.96 3.32
CA THR A 114 7.80 -4.12 4.04
C THR A 114 8.90 -3.29 3.38
N LYS A 115 9.90 -2.91 4.15
CA LYS A 115 11.12 -2.32 3.62
C LYS A 115 12.12 -3.36 3.10
N GLY A 116 11.84 -4.65 3.26
CA GLY A 116 12.56 -5.74 2.63
C GLY A 116 13.82 -6.21 3.36
N HIS A 117 14.30 -5.51 4.39
CA HIS A 117 15.54 -5.86 5.08
C HIS A 117 15.52 -7.27 5.72
N ILE A 118 14.36 -7.73 6.17
CA ILE A 118 14.20 -9.10 6.70
C ILE A 118 14.28 -10.15 5.57
N LEU A 119 13.72 -9.85 4.40
CA LEU A 119 13.73 -10.74 3.24
C LEU A 119 15.07 -10.73 2.48
N GLY A 120 15.97 -9.80 2.80
CA GLY A 120 17.27 -9.70 2.17
C GLY A 120 18.44 -10.09 3.07
N ASN A 121 18.19 -10.57 4.29
CA ASN A 121 19.24 -10.94 5.24
C ASN A 121 18.86 -12.23 6.00
N ASP A 122 19.70 -13.24 5.92
CA ASP A 122 19.46 -14.57 6.48
C ASP A 122 19.37 -14.56 8.01
N GLU A 123 20.23 -13.80 8.68
CA GLU A 123 20.23 -13.72 10.14
C GLU A 123 18.96 -13.01 10.67
N LEU A 124 18.51 -11.97 9.99
CA LEU A 124 17.27 -11.28 10.36
C LEU A 124 16.05 -12.18 10.09
N ALA A 125 16.00 -12.86 8.95
CA ALA A 125 14.94 -13.79 8.61
C ALA A 125 14.84 -14.91 9.67
N LYS A 126 15.97 -15.50 10.05
CA LYS A 126 16.07 -16.51 11.10
C LYS A 126 15.66 -15.95 12.47
N LYS A 127 16.16 -14.78 12.86
CA LYS A 127 15.89 -14.15 14.14
C LYS A 127 14.40 -14.05 14.46
N TYR A 128 13.60 -13.64 13.50
CA TYR A 128 12.15 -13.41 13.69
C TYR A 128 11.28 -14.64 13.39
N ASN A 129 11.83 -15.66 12.70
CA ASN A 129 11.02 -16.76 12.19
C ASN A 129 11.57 -18.16 12.55
N GLN A 130 12.58 -18.27 13.42
CA GLN A 130 13.20 -19.57 13.77
C GLN A 130 12.20 -20.56 14.40
N LYS A 131 11.18 -20.11 15.11
CA LYS A 131 10.14 -20.99 15.69
C LYS A 131 9.34 -21.76 14.63
N TYR A 132 9.40 -21.33 13.37
CA TYR A 132 8.76 -21.99 12.22
C TYR A 132 9.73 -22.83 11.39
N GLY A 133 10.97 -23.03 11.87
CA GLY A 133 12.01 -23.74 11.13
C GLY A 133 12.67 -22.94 10.00
N ILE A 134 12.39 -21.63 9.90
CA ILE A 134 13.03 -20.74 8.94
C ILE A 134 14.47 -20.48 9.37
N THR A 135 15.43 -20.74 8.48
CA THR A 135 16.85 -20.62 8.73
C THR A 135 17.54 -19.50 7.95
N ASN A 136 16.88 -18.99 6.91
CA ASN A 136 17.42 -17.96 6.02
C ASN A 136 16.29 -17.19 5.31
N ALA A 137 16.63 -16.14 4.60
CA ALA A 137 15.69 -15.30 3.85
C ALA A 137 14.95 -16.06 2.74
N ARG A 138 15.63 -17.00 2.08
CA ARG A 138 15.02 -17.81 1.00
C ARG A 138 13.91 -18.72 1.52
N ASP A 139 14.09 -19.32 2.69
CA ASP A 139 13.05 -20.17 3.32
C ASP A 139 11.83 -19.32 3.66
N LEU A 140 12.02 -18.13 4.25
CA LEU A 140 10.93 -17.21 4.56
C LEU A 140 10.19 -16.77 3.28
N ALA A 141 10.91 -16.35 2.25
CA ALA A 141 10.31 -15.92 1.00
C ALA A 141 9.55 -17.06 0.29
N LYS A 142 10.05 -18.31 0.32
CA LYS A 142 9.34 -19.48 -0.19
C LYS A 142 8.05 -19.74 0.58
N GLU A 143 8.07 -19.64 1.90
CA GLU A 143 6.87 -19.83 2.72
C GLU A 143 5.82 -18.79 2.37
N LEU A 144 6.19 -17.51 2.26
CA LEU A 144 5.28 -16.44 1.83
C LEU A 144 4.76 -16.66 0.40
N TYR A 145 5.61 -17.18 -0.50
CA TYR A 145 5.19 -17.55 -1.85
C TYR A 145 4.12 -18.64 -1.84
N ASN A 146 4.32 -19.70 -1.05
CA ASN A 146 3.39 -20.82 -0.92
C ASN A 146 2.05 -20.39 -0.29
N LEU A 147 2.09 -19.47 0.65
CA LEU A 147 0.92 -18.86 1.28
C LEU A 147 0.23 -17.81 0.40
N LYS A 148 0.65 -17.66 -0.87
CA LYS A 148 0.09 -16.73 -1.87
C LYS A 148 0.12 -15.26 -1.44
N THR A 149 1.06 -14.88 -0.59
CA THR A 149 1.21 -13.49 -0.11
C THR A 149 1.68 -12.56 -1.23
N SER A 150 1.16 -11.34 -1.29
CA SER A 150 1.69 -10.26 -2.12
C SER A 150 2.63 -9.38 -1.31
N ILE A 151 3.80 -9.05 -1.87
CA ILE A 151 4.81 -8.22 -1.24
C ILE A 151 4.84 -6.83 -1.87
N LEU A 152 4.69 -5.82 -1.02
CA LEU A 152 4.77 -4.41 -1.36
C LEU A 152 6.09 -3.88 -0.80
N LEU A 153 7.12 -3.93 -1.65
CA LEU A 153 8.48 -3.58 -1.27
C LEU A 153 8.70 -2.06 -1.33
N GLY A 154 9.07 -1.45 -0.22
CA GLY A 154 9.42 -0.03 -0.18
C GLY A 154 10.66 0.25 -1.03
N PHE A 155 10.51 1.09 -2.07
CA PHE A 155 11.54 1.37 -3.05
C PHE A 155 11.47 2.82 -3.52
N ASN A 156 12.36 3.67 -3.02
CA ASN A 156 12.30 5.10 -3.31
C ASN A 156 13.39 5.56 -4.32
N SER A 157 14.50 4.85 -4.41
CA SER A 157 15.63 5.20 -5.31
C SER A 157 16.47 3.98 -5.65
N PHE A 158 17.09 4.01 -6.84
CA PHE A 158 18.18 3.11 -7.24
C PHE A 158 19.53 3.52 -6.62
N LYS A 159 19.66 4.76 -6.15
CA LYS A 159 20.88 5.28 -5.54
C LYS A 159 20.90 4.98 -4.05
N GLU A 160 22.02 4.43 -3.59
CA GLU A 160 22.20 4.05 -2.20
C GLU A 160 21.98 5.21 -1.23
N ASP A 161 22.70 6.32 -1.41
CA ASP A 161 22.60 7.48 -0.52
C ASP A 161 21.18 8.02 -0.42
N THR A 162 20.52 8.20 -1.57
CA THR A 162 19.13 8.67 -1.60
C THR A 162 18.20 7.69 -0.91
N GLN A 163 18.36 6.38 -1.12
CA GLN A 163 17.53 5.37 -0.49
C GLN A 163 17.76 5.31 1.03
N LEU A 164 19.00 5.48 1.49
CA LEU A 164 19.33 5.52 2.92
C LEU A 164 18.69 6.72 3.62
N ASP A 165 18.62 7.88 2.98
CA ASP A 165 17.92 9.07 3.50
C ASP A 165 16.44 8.80 3.71
N PHE A 166 15.80 8.00 2.84
CA PHE A 166 14.39 7.61 2.96
C PHE A 166 14.12 6.66 4.14
N VAL A 167 15.10 5.97 4.67
CA VAL A 167 14.92 5.02 5.78
C VAL A 167 15.56 5.49 7.09
N GLY A 168 16.12 6.69 7.13
CA GLY A 168 16.67 7.31 8.34
C GLY A 168 18.06 6.80 8.72
N LEU A 169 18.89 6.46 7.75
CA LEU A 169 20.28 6.05 7.93
C LEU A 169 20.43 4.90 8.98
N PRO A 170 19.91 3.72 8.71
CA PRO A 170 19.98 2.59 9.62
C PRO A 170 21.43 2.16 9.88
N LYS A 171 21.70 1.60 11.07
CA LYS A 171 23.04 1.14 11.47
C LYS A 171 23.44 -0.21 10.86
N PHE A 172 22.71 -0.70 9.86
CA PHE A 172 22.96 -1.94 9.14
C PHE A 172 22.88 -1.70 7.63
N ASP A 173 23.37 -2.62 6.86
CA ASP A 173 23.47 -2.53 5.40
C ASP A 173 22.10 -2.67 4.72
N TYR A 174 21.22 -1.70 4.97
CA TYR A 174 19.85 -1.70 4.49
C TYR A 174 19.75 -1.75 2.97
N TYR A 175 20.58 -0.97 2.27
CA TYR A 175 20.50 -0.88 0.81
C TYR A 175 20.72 -2.26 0.16
N ASN A 176 21.79 -2.94 0.52
CA ASN A 176 22.10 -4.27 -0.02
C ASN A 176 21.08 -5.32 0.43
N TYR A 177 20.51 -5.22 1.63
CA TYR A 177 19.43 -6.11 2.06
C TYR A 177 18.16 -5.90 1.23
N ARG A 178 17.76 -4.65 0.94
CA ARG A 178 16.63 -4.37 0.08
C ARG A 178 16.84 -4.90 -1.35
N GLU A 179 18.05 -4.69 -1.94
CA GLU A 179 18.39 -5.21 -3.27
C GLU A 179 18.37 -6.74 -3.30
N SER A 180 18.92 -7.39 -2.28
CA SER A 180 18.88 -8.85 -2.11
C SER A 180 17.46 -9.37 -2.01
N ALA A 181 16.59 -8.68 -1.27
CA ALA A 181 15.17 -9.01 -1.17
C ALA A 181 14.47 -8.93 -2.53
N LEU A 182 14.66 -7.84 -3.28
CA LEU A 182 14.07 -7.67 -4.61
C LEU A 182 14.51 -8.79 -5.56
N LYS A 183 15.81 -9.07 -5.63
CA LYS A 183 16.36 -10.15 -6.44
C LYS A 183 15.76 -11.50 -6.07
N LEU A 184 15.72 -11.82 -4.78
CA LEU A 184 15.15 -13.07 -4.26
C LEU A 184 13.66 -13.24 -4.62
N LEU A 185 12.87 -12.18 -4.47
CA LEU A 185 11.44 -12.19 -4.79
C LEU A 185 11.20 -12.42 -6.29
N ILE A 186 12.03 -11.81 -7.15
CA ILE A 186 11.99 -12.03 -8.61
C ILE A 186 12.37 -13.47 -8.93
N GLU A 187 13.47 -14.00 -8.37
CA GLU A 187 13.91 -15.37 -8.57
C GLU A 187 12.86 -16.40 -8.17
N LEU A 188 12.09 -16.14 -7.12
CA LEU A 188 11.01 -17.01 -6.66
C LEU A 188 9.70 -16.83 -7.45
N GLY A 189 9.65 -15.88 -8.39
CA GLY A 189 8.52 -15.69 -9.27
C GLY A 189 7.33 -14.92 -8.68
N PHE A 190 7.53 -14.07 -7.68
CA PHE A 190 6.48 -13.16 -7.20
C PHE A 190 5.96 -12.21 -8.29
N ASN A 191 6.80 -11.91 -9.28
CA ASN A 191 6.48 -11.12 -10.46
C ASN A 191 6.09 -11.97 -11.68
N SER A 192 5.93 -13.29 -11.51
CA SER A 192 5.57 -14.18 -12.62
C SER A 192 4.17 -13.86 -13.13
N PHE A 193 4.05 -13.71 -14.43
CA PHE A 193 2.78 -13.53 -15.12
C PHE A 193 2.25 -14.90 -15.53
N LYS A 194 1.16 -15.33 -14.91
CA LYS A 194 0.36 -16.46 -15.38
C LYS A 194 -0.93 -15.89 -15.93
N GLU A 195 -1.22 -16.20 -17.19
CA GLU A 195 -2.40 -15.79 -17.97
C GLU A 195 -3.44 -14.93 -17.23
N ASN A 196 -3.51 -13.64 -17.54
CA ASN A 196 -4.46 -12.66 -17.01
C ASN A 196 -4.46 -12.47 -15.48
N THR A 197 -3.45 -12.92 -14.76
CA THR A 197 -3.34 -12.68 -13.32
C THR A 197 -2.52 -11.42 -13.01
N ALA A 198 -2.96 -10.66 -12.01
CA ALA A 198 -2.16 -9.60 -11.43
C ALA A 198 -0.87 -10.16 -10.80
N THR A 199 0.18 -9.34 -10.74
CA THR A 199 1.43 -9.69 -10.04
C THR A 199 1.22 -9.80 -8.53
N ARG A 200 2.18 -10.43 -7.83
CA ARG A 200 2.27 -10.46 -6.36
C ARG A 200 3.43 -9.65 -5.80
N LEU A 201 4.11 -8.88 -6.66
CA LEU A 201 5.22 -8.01 -6.27
C LEU A 201 4.94 -6.58 -6.69
N ALA A 202 5.09 -5.65 -5.74
CA ALA A 202 5.02 -4.21 -6.01
C ALA A 202 6.27 -3.50 -5.51
N LEU A 203 6.68 -2.45 -6.24
CA LEU A 203 7.58 -1.41 -5.75
C LEU A 203 6.77 -0.21 -5.29
N ILE A 204 6.98 0.18 -4.05
CA ILE A 204 6.26 1.30 -3.43
C ILE A 204 7.21 2.49 -3.30
N CYS A 205 7.09 3.41 -4.26
CA CYS A 205 7.81 4.69 -4.26
C CYS A 205 6.94 5.76 -3.58
N ALA A 206 6.72 5.56 -2.28
CA ALA A 206 5.88 6.41 -1.43
C ALA A 206 6.62 6.76 -0.13
N PRO A 207 6.90 8.04 0.10
CA PRO A 207 6.69 9.16 -0.82
C PRO A 207 7.73 9.21 -1.94
N TYR A 208 7.40 9.95 -3.03
CA TYR A 208 8.41 10.62 -3.81
C TYR A 208 8.53 12.08 -3.34
N LYS A 209 9.71 12.66 -3.54
CA LYS A 209 10.10 14.02 -3.13
C LYS A 209 10.93 14.68 -4.23
N LEU A 210 11.25 15.97 -4.12
CA LEU A 210 12.16 16.62 -5.08
C LEU A 210 13.51 15.92 -5.20
N SER A 211 13.99 15.28 -4.13
CA SER A 211 15.28 14.57 -4.12
C SER A 211 15.31 13.30 -4.98
N ASN A 212 14.14 12.68 -5.27
CA ASN A 212 14.06 11.46 -6.07
C ASN A 212 13.05 11.49 -7.21
N ILE A 213 12.30 12.59 -7.40
CA ILE A 213 11.19 12.68 -8.37
C ILE A 213 11.66 12.36 -9.79
N ASP A 214 12.89 12.72 -10.13
CA ASP A 214 13.47 12.49 -11.45
C ASP A 214 13.77 10.99 -11.71
N GLU A 215 13.90 10.15 -10.65
CA GLU A 215 14.08 8.69 -10.74
C GLU A 215 12.76 7.91 -10.79
N VAL A 216 11.65 8.53 -10.38
CA VAL A 216 10.35 7.82 -10.24
C VAL A 216 9.86 7.22 -11.55
N PHE A 217 10.09 7.92 -12.66
CA PHE A 217 9.75 7.39 -13.98
C PHE A 217 10.58 6.14 -14.33
N ASP A 218 11.86 6.12 -14.01
CA ASP A 218 12.73 4.99 -14.27
C ASP A 218 12.35 3.79 -13.37
N ILE A 219 11.97 4.03 -12.11
CA ILE A 219 11.42 3.00 -11.22
C ILE A 219 10.11 2.43 -11.81
N TYR A 220 9.23 3.30 -12.30
CA TYR A 220 7.98 2.88 -12.94
C TYR A 220 8.24 2.01 -14.17
N LYS A 221 9.11 2.45 -15.06
CA LYS A 221 9.51 1.72 -16.27
C LYS A 221 10.12 0.36 -15.94
N PHE A 222 11.11 0.33 -15.03
CA PHE A 222 11.72 -0.90 -14.55
C PHE A 222 10.67 -1.89 -14.02
N GLY A 223 9.74 -1.42 -13.18
CA GLY A 223 8.69 -2.28 -12.65
C GLY A 223 7.83 -2.88 -13.76
N LYS A 224 7.37 -2.06 -14.71
CA LYS A 224 6.55 -2.53 -15.84
C LYS A 224 7.28 -3.56 -16.71
N GLU A 225 8.55 -3.32 -17.02
CA GLU A 225 9.39 -4.23 -17.82
C GLU A 225 9.64 -5.57 -17.12
N GLN A 226 9.67 -5.57 -15.78
CA GLN A 226 9.87 -6.76 -14.95
C GLN A 226 8.57 -7.44 -14.47
N ASN A 227 7.40 -7.03 -14.95
CA ASN A 227 6.11 -7.48 -14.46
C ASN A 227 5.91 -7.23 -12.94
N ILE A 228 6.34 -6.07 -12.47
CA ILE A 228 6.19 -5.63 -11.09
C ILE A 228 5.24 -4.43 -11.07
N TYR A 229 4.26 -4.43 -10.17
CA TYR A 229 3.39 -3.27 -9.97
C TYR A 229 4.17 -2.12 -9.33
N VAL A 230 3.92 -0.90 -9.75
CA VAL A 230 4.55 0.29 -9.15
C VAL A 230 3.49 1.26 -8.64
N ALA A 231 3.55 1.57 -7.36
CA ALA A 231 2.77 2.64 -6.76
C ALA A 231 3.70 3.79 -6.35
N ALA A 232 3.64 4.89 -7.08
CA ALA A 232 4.34 6.12 -6.76
C ALA A 232 3.35 7.19 -6.32
N CYS A 233 3.61 7.86 -5.21
CA CYS A 233 2.76 8.95 -4.74
C CYS A 233 3.54 9.90 -3.82
N PRO A 234 3.08 11.15 -3.65
CA PRO A 234 3.70 12.11 -2.72
C PRO A 234 3.48 11.69 -1.26
N SER A 235 4.12 12.42 -0.34
CA SER A 235 3.97 12.22 1.11
C SER A 235 2.52 12.28 1.56
N THR A 236 2.19 11.47 2.56
CA THR A 236 0.96 11.64 3.33
C THR A 236 1.07 12.82 4.27
N VAL A 237 -0.07 13.43 4.59
CA VAL A 237 -0.18 14.56 5.53
C VAL A 237 -0.33 14.09 6.97
N SER A 238 0.30 12.99 7.36
CA SER A 238 0.12 12.42 8.69
C SER A 238 1.40 11.87 9.31
N GLY A 239 1.38 11.67 10.61
CA GLY A 239 2.48 11.10 11.38
C GLY A 239 3.77 11.92 11.26
N MET A 240 4.89 11.25 10.99
CA MET A 240 6.17 11.92 10.73
C MET A 240 6.17 12.73 9.42
N GLY A 241 5.22 12.42 8.50
CA GLY A 241 5.08 13.12 7.23
C GLY A 241 4.76 14.61 7.37
N HIS A 242 4.24 15.07 8.51
CA HIS A 242 4.01 16.52 8.77
C HIS A 242 5.29 17.35 8.64
N SER A 243 6.44 16.86 9.06
CA SER A 243 7.71 17.57 8.93
C SER A 243 8.12 17.78 7.46
N GLU A 244 7.67 16.91 6.58
CA GLU A 244 7.93 16.99 5.14
C GLU A 244 7.05 18.05 4.45
N GLN A 245 5.86 18.32 4.99
CA GLN A 245 4.93 19.29 4.41
C GLN A 245 5.47 20.70 4.38
N GLU A 246 6.19 21.13 5.42
CA GLU A 246 6.81 22.45 5.42
C GLU A 246 7.80 22.61 4.26
N GLN A 247 8.55 21.55 3.93
CA GLN A 247 9.48 21.57 2.80
C GLN A 247 8.70 21.58 1.46
N ILE A 248 7.66 20.77 1.34
CA ILE A 248 6.79 20.78 0.16
C ILE A 248 6.15 22.16 -0.02
N GLN A 249 5.66 22.78 1.03
CA GLN A 249 5.07 24.12 0.97
C GLN A 249 6.09 25.19 0.52
N LYS A 250 7.31 25.15 1.01
CA LYS A 250 8.39 26.07 0.59
C LYS A 250 8.76 25.94 -0.89
N GLN A 251 8.62 24.74 -1.45
CA GLN A 251 8.98 24.40 -2.83
C GLN A 251 7.75 24.05 -3.68
N LYS A 252 6.58 24.50 -3.26
CA LYS A 252 5.27 24.12 -3.81
C LYS A 252 5.20 24.22 -5.33
N GLY A 253 5.63 25.34 -5.92
CA GLY A 253 5.56 25.57 -7.35
C GLY A 253 6.40 24.58 -8.16
N GLU A 254 7.65 24.35 -7.75
CA GLU A 254 8.56 23.40 -8.41
C GLU A 254 8.05 21.97 -8.27
N PHE A 255 7.70 21.54 -7.05
CA PHE A 255 7.21 20.20 -6.79
C PHE A 255 5.92 19.89 -7.55
N TYR A 256 4.99 20.86 -7.61
CA TYR A 256 3.74 20.73 -8.35
C TYR A 256 3.99 20.55 -9.86
N ASN A 257 4.82 21.41 -10.46
CA ASN A 257 5.13 21.33 -11.89
C ASN A 257 5.86 20.02 -12.23
N LYS A 258 6.87 19.63 -11.47
CA LYS A 258 7.57 18.35 -11.64
C LYS A 258 6.62 17.16 -11.48
N SER A 259 5.66 17.21 -10.56
CA SER A 259 4.66 16.17 -10.40
C SER A 259 3.71 16.06 -11.58
N ILE A 260 3.26 17.19 -12.15
CA ILE A 260 2.46 17.20 -13.39
C ILE A 260 3.24 16.54 -14.54
N ASP A 261 4.49 16.93 -14.72
CA ASP A 261 5.33 16.40 -15.79
C ASP A 261 5.62 14.91 -15.60
N LEU A 262 5.88 14.47 -14.36
CA LEU A 262 6.05 13.07 -14.02
C LEU A 262 4.81 12.22 -14.35
N TYR A 263 3.63 12.67 -13.90
CA TYR A 263 2.37 11.95 -14.16
C TYR A 263 2.08 11.89 -15.66
N THR A 264 2.22 13.01 -16.36
CA THR A 264 2.06 13.07 -17.82
C THR A 264 2.98 12.10 -18.52
N LYS A 265 4.28 12.11 -18.17
CA LYS A 265 5.30 11.21 -18.73
C LYS A 265 4.98 9.73 -18.51
N ILE A 266 4.53 9.38 -17.30
CA ILE A 266 4.15 8.00 -16.95
C ILE A 266 2.95 7.54 -17.80
N TYR A 267 1.86 8.32 -17.87
CA TYR A 267 0.68 7.93 -18.63
C TYR A 267 0.95 7.84 -20.13
N VAL A 268 1.62 8.84 -20.71
CA VAL A 268 1.99 8.83 -22.13
C VAL A 268 2.85 7.61 -22.47
N TRP A 269 3.85 7.32 -21.64
CA TRP A 269 4.69 6.14 -21.84
C TRP A 269 3.87 4.83 -21.68
N ALA A 270 3.02 4.75 -20.67
CA ALA A 270 2.22 3.57 -20.43
C ALA A 270 1.22 3.29 -21.57
N ILE A 271 0.60 4.32 -22.11
CA ILE A 271 -0.33 4.21 -23.25
C ILE A 271 0.44 3.79 -24.50
N ASN A 272 1.53 4.46 -24.84
CA ASN A 272 2.33 4.16 -26.03
C ASN A 272 2.97 2.77 -26.01
N ASN A 273 3.14 2.17 -24.82
CA ASN A 273 3.70 0.81 -24.66
C ASN A 273 2.63 -0.25 -24.35
N GLY A 274 1.35 0.10 -24.38
CA GLY A 274 0.22 -0.84 -24.23
C GLY A 274 0.00 -1.36 -22.81
N TYR A 275 0.47 -0.65 -21.78
CA TYR A 275 0.19 -0.96 -20.37
C TYR A 275 -1.13 -0.35 -19.88
N VAL A 276 -1.57 0.71 -20.50
CA VAL A 276 -2.88 1.36 -20.31
C VAL A 276 -3.46 1.58 -21.68
N THR A 277 -4.74 1.32 -21.90
CA THR A 277 -5.40 1.71 -23.16
C THR A 277 -5.83 3.17 -23.09
N LYS A 278 -5.99 3.81 -24.24
CA LYS A 278 -6.53 5.18 -24.32
C LYS A 278 -7.96 5.21 -23.75
N GLU A 279 -8.75 4.21 -24.08
CA GLU A 279 -10.13 4.04 -23.61
C GLU A 279 -10.21 3.90 -22.08
N ASP A 280 -9.33 3.09 -21.48
CA ASP A 280 -9.28 2.95 -20.00
C ASP A 280 -8.86 4.27 -19.35
N PHE A 281 -7.89 4.98 -19.92
CA PHE A 281 -7.48 6.28 -19.41
C PHE A 281 -8.59 7.33 -19.53
N GLU A 282 -9.32 7.37 -20.64
CA GLU A 282 -10.46 8.28 -20.84
C GLU A 282 -11.61 7.96 -19.86
N LYS A 283 -11.85 6.68 -19.58
CA LYS A 283 -12.89 6.21 -18.65
C LYS A 283 -12.54 6.47 -17.17
N ASP A 284 -11.32 6.13 -16.77
CA ASP A 284 -10.91 6.12 -15.37
C ASP A 284 -10.21 7.40 -14.92
N GLY A 285 -9.67 8.18 -15.87
CA GLY A 285 -8.95 9.42 -15.59
C GLY A 285 -7.57 9.20 -14.94
N VAL A 286 -7.12 10.22 -14.23
CA VAL A 286 -5.81 10.24 -13.56
C VAL A 286 -5.93 9.70 -12.14
N SER A 287 -5.19 8.64 -11.83
CA SER A 287 -5.08 8.07 -10.49
C SER A 287 -4.07 8.82 -9.63
N LEU A 288 -4.23 8.76 -8.31
CA LEU A 288 -3.19 9.13 -7.34
C LEU A 288 -1.87 8.37 -7.60
N TYR A 289 -1.98 7.12 -8.01
CA TYR A 289 -0.85 6.28 -8.42
C TYR A 289 -0.77 6.31 -9.95
N PRO A 290 0.07 7.18 -10.57
CA PRO A 290 0.05 7.38 -12.01
C PRO A 290 0.34 6.07 -12.76
N GLY A 291 -0.46 5.80 -13.78
CA GLY A 291 -0.37 4.58 -14.58
C GLY A 291 -0.71 3.29 -13.83
N ALA A 292 -1.43 3.38 -12.71
CA ALA A 292 -1.89 2.30 -11.88
C ALA A 292 -3.39 2.41 -11.58
N HIS A 293 -3.97 1.45 -10.84
CA HIS A 293 -5.39 1.48 -10.48
C HIS A 293 -5.74 2.66 -9.56
N ILE A 294 -7.02 3.05 -9.56
CA ILE A 294 -7.53 4.05 -8.62
C ILE A 294 -7.61 3.45 -7.22
N CYS A 295 -7.19 4.24 -6.20
CA CYS A 295 -7.31 3.84 -4.80
C CYS A 295 -8.77 3.85 -4.35
N ASN A 296 -9.36 2.67 -4.16
CA ASN A 296 -10.73 2.49 -3.70
C ASN A 296 -10.84 2.15 -2.21
N GLN A 297 -9.77 2.30 -1.44
CA GLN A 297 -9.73 1.89 -0.02
C GLN A 297 -10.88 2.48 0.81
N VAL A 298 -11.17 3.76 0.61
CA VAL A 298 -12.23 4.47 1.35
C VAL A 298 -13.67 4.05 0.98
N ALA A 299 -13.83 3.08 0.10
CA ALA A 299 -15.11 2.49 -0.28
C ALA A 299 -15.11 0.95 -0.20
N ALA A 300 -13.93 0.31 -0.19
CA ALA A 300 -13.80 -1.14 -0.25
C ALA A 300 -13.70 -1.80 1.13
N GLY A 301 -13.31 -1.05 2.17
CA GLY A 301 -13.00 -1.66 3.45
C GLY A 301 -12.80 -0.69 4.59
N LEU A 302 -12.29 -1.23 5.67
CA LEU A 302 -11.99 -0.54 6.92
C LEU A 302 -10.48 -0.56 7.19
N TYR A 303 -10.01 0.39 7.97
CA TYR A 303 -8.68 0.36 8.54
C TYR A 303 -8.75 0.22 10.06
N ILE A 304 -8.09 -0.80 10.60
CA ILE A 304 -8.06 -1.11 12.04
C ILE A 304 -6.62 -0.96 12.50
N ILE A 305 -6.39 -0.03 13.42
CA ILE A 305 -5.06 0.20 13.97
C ILE A 305 -4.76 -0.78 15.12
N TRP A 306 -3.52 -0.81 15.54
CA TRP A 306 -2.97 -1.76 16.50
C TRP A 306 -3.70 -1.83 17.85
N ASP A 307 -4.43 -0.78 18.28
CA ASP A 307 -5.20 -0.73 19.52
C ASP A 307 -6.71 -1.00 19.34
N GLY A 308 -7.14 -1.38 18.13
CA GLY A 308 -8.54 -1.75 17.83
C GLY A 308 -9.43 -0.61 17.39
N LYS A 309 -8.93 0.61 17.31
CA LYS A 309 -9.69 1.72 16.75
C LYS A 309 -9.84 1.58 15.24
N VAL A 310 -10.99 2.01 14.74
CA VAL A 310 -11.33 1.94 13.33
C VAL A 310 -11.26 3.32 12.69
N MET A 311 -10.57 3.40 11.57
CA MET A 311 -10.30 4.64 10.85
C MET A 311 -10.71 4.54 9.38
N VAL A 312 -10.86 5.69 8.75
CA VAL A 312 -11.27 5.80 7.34
C VAL A 312 -10.18 5.32 6.39
N CYS A 313 -8.91 5.64 6.69
CA CYS A 313 -7.79 5.42 5.77
C CYS A 313 -6.48 5.20 6.53
N PRO A 314 -5.63 4.25 6.11
CA PRO A 314 -4.32 4.04 6.73
C PRO A 314 -3.32 5.18 6.54
N GLY A 315 -3.56 6.06 5.57
CA GLY A 315 -2.73 7.24 5.32
C GLY A 315 -2.95 8.40 6.27
N LEU A 316 -3.85 8.28 7.26
CA LEU A 316 -4.10 9.29 8.29
C LEU A 316 -3.75 8.72 9.66
N ASP A 317 -3.01 9.47 10.47
CA ASP A 317 -2.59 9.09 11.83
C ASP A 317 -2.40 10.34 12.72
N GLY A 318 -2.32 10.13 14.03
CA GLY A 318 -2.15 11.20 14.99
C GLY A 318 -3.33 12.19 15.01
N ALA A 319 -3.05 13.48 14.91
CA ALA A 319 -4.06 14.54 14.94
C ALA A 319 -4.99 14.55 13.72
N ASP A 320 -4.56 13.93 12.60
CA ASP A 320 -5.34 13.84 11.36
C ASP A 320 -6.22 12.58 11.30
N ALA A 321 -6.09 11.72 12.30
CA ALA A 321 -6.84 10.47 12.39
C ALA A 321 -8.34 10.74 12.53
N ILE A 322 -9.12 10.16 11.61
CA ILE A 322 -10.58 10.15 11.70
C ILE A 322 -10.98 8.80 12.28
N VAL A 323 -10.92 8.70 13.62
CA VAL A 323 -11.40 7.55 14.38
C VAL A 323 -12.90 7.65 14.51
N TYR A 324 -13.64 6.62 14.11
CA TYR A 324 -15.09 6.63 14.21
C TYR A 324 -15.67 5.47 15.04
N GLU A 325 -14.85 4.44 15.36
CA GLU A 325 -15.30 3.33 16.20
C GLU A 325 -14.14 2.52 16.78
N ASP A 326 -14.47 1.51 17.60
CA ASP A 326 -13.54 0.60 18.26
C ASP A 326 -14.10 -0.84 18.19
N VAL A 327 -13.31 -1.78 17.63
CA VAL A 327 -13.73 -3.19 17.45
C VAL A 327 -13.94 -3.95 18.76
N ARG A 328 -13.43 -3.44 19.88
CA ARG A 328 -13.68 -4.01 21.22
C ARG A 328 -15.05 -3.61 21.80
N LYS A 329 -15.66 -2.54 21.26
CA LYS A 329 -16.90 -1.98 21.78
C LYS A 329 -18.12 -2.38 20.96
N LYS A 330 -17.92 -2.69 19.68
CA LYS A 330 -19.02 -2.88 18.73
C LYS A 330 -18.70 -4.00 17.74
N PRO A 331 -19.67 -4.85 17.34
CA PRO A 331 -19.47 -5.86 16.30
C PRO A 331 -19.06 -5.25 14.97
N LEU A 332 -18.17 -5.93 14.26
CA LEU A 332 -17.59 -5.40 13.00
C LEU A 332 -18.67 -5.11 11.93
N LYS A 333 -19.76 -5.90 11.89
CA LYS A 333 -20.86 -5.67 10.95
C LYS A 333 -21.53 -4.31 11.18
N GLU A 334 -21.79 -3.95 12.43
CA GLU A 334 -22.38 -2.66 12.77
C GLU A 334 -21.42 -1.52 12.46
N ILE A 335 -20.13 -1.70 12.80
CA ILE A 335 -19.08 -0.73 12.48
C ILE A 335 -19.03 -0.49 10.96
N TRP A 336 -19.09 -1.56 10.15
CA TRP A 336 -19.05 -1.45 8.69
C TRP A 336 -20.26 -0.67 8.16
N ILE A 337 -21.48 -1.05 8.54
CA ILE A 337 -22.73 -0.43 8.07
C ILE A 337 -22.81 1.05 8.44
N ASP A 338 -22.36 1.41 9.64
CA ASP A 338 -22.38 2.79 10.13
C ASP A 338 -21.21 3.64 9.60
N SER A 339 -20.25 3.01 8.93
CA SER A 339 -19.03 3.70 8.50
C SER A 339 -19.26 4.64 7.32
N PRO A 340 -18.48 5.74 7.21
CA PRO A 340 -18.49 6.57 6.02
C PRO A 340 -17.99 5.81 4.78
N ASN A 341 -17.20 4.76 4.95
CA ASN A 341 -16.71 3.93 3.86
C ASN A 341 -17.83 3.08 3.25
N TYR A 342 -18.74 2.56 4.05
CA TYR A 342 -19.94 1.86 3.57
C TYR A 342 -20.86 2.76 2.73
N GLN A 343 -21.05 4.01 3.18
CA GLN A 343 -21.82 4.99 2.41
C GLN A 343 -21.17 5.28 1.05
N ARG A 344 -19.84 5.40 1.02
CA ARG A 344 -19.09 5.60 -0.22
C ARG A 344 -19.17 4.40 -1.17
N ALA A 345 -19.20 3.17 -0.66
CA ALA A 345 -19.41 1.97 -1.48
C ALA A 345 -20.73 2.06 -2.28
N GLY A 346 -21.80 2.59 -1.67
CA GLY A 346 -23.09 2.81 -2.33
C GLY A 346 -23.09 3.94 -3.37
N MET A 347 -22.08 4.78 -3.39
CA MET A 347 -22.00 5.98 -4.24
C MET A 347 -20.80 5.99 -5.18
N ILE A 348 -20.14 4.86 -5.38
CA ILE A 348 -18.85 4.76 -6.08
C ILE A 348 -18.89 5.33 -7.51
N ASP A 349 -20.02 5.25 -8.20
CA ASP A 349 -20.17 5.79 -9.55
C ASP A 349 -20.31 7.32 -9.61
N LYS A 350 -20.57 7.95 -8.46
CA LYS A 350 -20.81 9.39 -8.34
C LYS A 350 -19.62 10.17 -7.83
N PHE A 351 -18.57 9.48 -7.34
CA PHE A 351 -17.42 10.12 -6.72
C PHE A 351 -16.12 9.83 -7.46
N ASN A 352 -15.41 10.88 -7.82
CA ASN A 352 -13.96 10.83 -7.97
C ASN A 352 -13.37 10.88 -6.54
N PHE A 353 -12.92 9.73 -6.04
CA PHE A 353 -12.33 9.66 -4.70
C PHE A 353 -10.96 10.32 -4.69
N GLN A 354 -10.93 11.56 -4.24
CA GLN A 354 -9.68 12.24 -3.93
C GLN A 354 -9.05 11.63 -2.69
N CYS A 355 -7.73 11.54 -2.66
CA CYS A 355 -7.02 10.97 -1.53
C CYS A 355 -7.05 11.91 -0.32
N VAL A 356 -7.70 11.47 0.75
CA VAL A 356 -7.82 12.23 2.01
C VAL A 356 -6.49 12.39 2.75
N ALA A 357 -5.49 11.56 2.42
CA ALA A 357 -4.19 11.50 3.08
C ALA A 357 -3.08 12.26 2.36
N ARG A 358 -3.42 13.10 1.38
CA ARG A 358 -2.44 13.91 0.63
C ARG A 358 -2.71 15.39 0.81
N GLU A 359 -1.70 16.19 0.54
CA GLU A 359 -1.77 17.65 0.62
C GLU A 359 -2.90 18.17 -0.29
N LYS A 360 -3.94 18.73 0.35
CA LYS A 360 -5.19 19.12 -0.33
C LYS A 360 -4.98 20.19 -1.42
N GLU A 361 -4.08 21.13 -1.18
CA GLU A 361 -3.83 22.20 -2.12
C GLU A 361 -3.05 21.78 -3.36
N LEU A 362 -2.29 20.68 -3.27
CA LEU A 362 -1.51 20.18 -4.40
C LEU A 362 -2.21 19.05 -5.15
N PHE A 363 -2.72 18.05 -4.43
CA PHE A 363 -3.15 16.79 -5.04
C PHE A 363 -4.65 16.48 -4.89
N ASN A 364 -5.35 17.17 -4.01
CA ASN A 364 -6.78 17.01 -3.81
C ASN A 364 -7.60 18.13 -4.46
N ASN A 365 -6.98 18.96 -5.30
CA ASN A 365 -7.72 19.90 -6.10
C ASN A 365 -7.92 19.35 -7.52
N ASP A 366 -9.06 19.65 -8.11
CA ASP A 366 -9.43 19.20 -9.45
C ASP A 366 -8.45 19.71 -10.54
N ASN A 367 -7.70 20.78 -10.25
CA ASN A 367 -6.79 21.36 -11.23
C ASN A 367 -5.60 20.43 -11.52
N PHE A 368 -4.98 19.79 -10.51
CA PHE A 368 -3.85 18.90 -10.75
C PHE A 368 -4.22 17.78 -11.73
N TYR A 369 -5.24 17.02 -11.38
CA TYR A 369 -5.68 15.87 -12.18
C TYR A 369 -6.21 16.31 -13.56
N SER A 370 -6.94 17.41 -13.63
CA SER A 370 -7.44 17.95 -14.88
C SER A 370 -6.33 18.44 -15.81
N ILE A 371 -5.27 19.06 -15.27
CA ILE A 371 -4.11 19.50 -16.06
C ILE A 371 -3.36 18.29 -16.60
N VAL A 372 -3.08 17.28 -15.75
CA VAL A 372 -2.43 16.05 -16.21
C VAL A 372 -3.26 15.35 -17.28
N TYR A 373 -4.57 15.21 -17.07
CA TYR A 373 -5.48 14.58 -18.04
C TYR A 373 -5.41 15.25 -19.42
N LYS A 374 -5.51 16.57 -19.46
CA LYS A 374 -5.41 17.35 -20.71
C LYS A 374 -4.06 17.16 -21.40
N LYS A 375 -2.95 17.30 -20.65
CA LYS A 375 -1.59 17.13 -21.20
C LYS A 375 -1.38 15.72 -21.77
N VAL A 376 -1.91 14.69 -21.12
CA VAL A 376 -1.82 13.32 -21.63
C VAL A 376 -2.59 13.18 -22.95
N LEU A 377 -3.85 13.65 -23.02
CA LEU A 377 -4.64 13.58 -24.24
C LEU A 377 -3.98 14.33 -25.39
N GLU A 378 -3.41 15.50 -25.14
CA GLU A 378 -2.67 16.28 -26.16
C GLU A 378 -1.43 15.53 -26.68
N ALA A 379 -0.75 14.76 -25.81
CA ALA A 379 0.48 14.05 -26.16
C ALA A 379 0.27 12.68 -26.84
N ILE A 380 -0.94 12.11 -26.77
CA ILE A 380 -1.27 10.80 -27.38
C ILE A 380 -2.17 10.90 -28.60
N GLN A 381 -2.48 12.12 -29.07
CA GLN A 381 -3.15 12.39 -30.35
C GLN A 381 -2.22 12.02 -31.51
#